data_8ff55bf8720b178a3f372f374b96e50c
#
_entry.id   8ff55bf8720b178a3f372f374b96e50c
#
_cell.length_a   1.000
_cell.length_b   1.000
_cell.length_c   1.000
_cell.angle_alpha   90.00
_cell.angle_beta   90.00
_cell.angle_gamma   90.00
#
_symmetry.space_group_name_H-M   'P 1'
#
loop_
_entity.id
_entity.type
_entity.pdbx_description
1 polymer ?
#
loop_
_entity_poly.entity_id
_entity_poly.type
_entity_poly.pdbx_seq_one_letter_code
_entity_poly.pdbx_strand_id
1 'polypeptide(L)'
;LTGYFGIRNPGIVVLGINPHGSDNGVIGSDEVKTIRPALRRIRLNNIDGPVGADIGLARAYKGHYDCVIAMYHDQALIPLKLTGDQTGVNMTLGLGFVRTSPLHGTAFDIAGKNKADPASLISAVNQAFRCCQNQKKA
;
A
#
# COMPACT_ATOMS: atom_id res chain seq x y z
N LEU A 1 -0.78 -2.13 -10.51
CA LEU A 1 -1.83 -1.10 -10.49
C LEU A 1 -2.64 -1.13 -11.79
N THR A 2 -2.00 -1.22 -12.96
CA THR A 2 -2.72 -1.20 -14.24
C THR A 2 -3.66 -2.40 -14.40
N GLY A 3 -3.15 -3.63 -14.28
CA GLY A 3 -3.95 -4.83 -14.54
C GLY A 3 -5.06 -5.10 -13.51
N TYR A 4 -4.82 -4.82 -12.22
CA TYR A 4 -5.81 -5.09 -11.17
C TYR A 4 -6.73 -3.91 -10.88
N PHE A 5 -6.20 -2.68 -10.91
CA PHE A 5 -6.93 -1.48 -10.48
C PHE A 5 -7.35 -0.59 -11.64
N GLY A 6 -6.91 -0.86 -12.86
CA GLY A 6 -7.26 -0.09 -14.06
C GLY A 6 -6.59 1.29 -14.14
N ILE A 7 -5.58 1.55 -13.31
CA ILE A 7 -4.87 2.84 -13.27
C ILE A 7 -3.76 2.80 -14.32
N ARG A 8 -3.93 3.54 -15.43
CA ARG A 8 -3.03 3.46 -16.60
C ARG A 8 -1.65 4.07 -16.38
N ASN A 9 -1.54 5.14 -15.61
CA ASN A 9 -0.30 5.83 -15.32
C ASN A 9 -0.23 6.18 -13.84
N PRO A 10 -0.04 5.18 -12.95
CA PRO A 10 -0.11 5.39 -11.51
C PRO A 10 1.01 6.28 -11.00
N GLY A 11 0.67 7.27 -10.19
CA GLY A 11 1.61 8.01 -9.36
C GLY A 11 2.02 7.17 -8.15
N ILE A 12 3.30 6.93 -7.99
CA ILE A 12 3.83 6.07 -6.93
C ILE A 12 4.79 6.86 -6.06
N VAL A 13 4.65 6.77 -4.75
CA VAL A 13 5.65 7.27 -3.81
C VAL A 13 6.32 6.15 -3.05
N VAL A 14 7.64 6.20 -2.94
CA VAL A 14 8.46 5.29 -2.16
C VAL A 14 8.93 5.98 -0.89
N LEU A 15 8.60 5.41 0.25
CA LEU A 15 9.00 5.97 1.54
C LEU A 15 10.46 5.60 1.86
N GLY A 16 11.11 6.43 2.65
CA GLY A 16 12.43 6.12 3.22
C GLY A 16 12.32 5.15 4.39
N ILE A 17 13.39 4.44 4.70
CA ILE A 17 13.53 3.66 5.93
C ILE A 17 13.68 4.57 7.13
N ASN A 18 14.42 5.65 6.95
CA ASN A 18 14.79 6.59 7.98
C ASN A 18 13.85 7.82 7.94
N PRO A 19 13.44 8.36 9.08
CA PRO A 19 12.48 9.48 9.14
C PRO A 19 12.96 10.74 8.41
N HIS A 20 14.29 10.92 8.26
CA HIS A 20 14.88 12.03 7.52
C HIS A 20 15.18 11.72 6.04
N GLY A 21 14.82 10.54 5.53
CA GLY A 21 15.17 10.12 4.16
C GLY A 21 16.66 10.13 3.89
N SER A 22 17.47 9.83 4.92
CA SER A 22 18.94 9.88 4.99
C SER A 22 19.56 11.29 4.83
N ASP A 23 18.80 12.33 4.57
CA ASP A 23 19.29 13.70 4.31
C ASP A 23 20.57 13.69 3.43
N ASN A 24 20.45 13.09 2.25
CA ASN A 24 21.55 12.86 1.30
C ASN A 24 22.76 12.09 1.87
N GLY A 25 22.54 11.25 2.87
CA GLY A 25 23.57 10.41 3.47
C GLY A 25 24.22 10.99 4.74
N VAL A 26 23.73 12.11 5.24
CA VAL A 26 24.18 12.71 6.50
C VAL A 26 23.63 11.92 7.69
N ILE A 27 22.38 11.46 7.60
CA ILE A 27 21.71 10.68 8.64
C ILE A 27 21.35 9.30 8.07
N GLY A 28 22.29 8.35 8.15
CA GLY A 28 22.15 7.04 7.55
C GLY A 28 22.49 7.03 6.05
N SER A 29 22.53 5.87 5.46
CA SER A 29 22.97 5.72 4.07
C SER A 29 22.11 4.78 3.22
N ASP A 30 21.07 4.17 3.78
CA ASP A 30 20.29 3.13 3.12
C ASP A 30 19.53 3.66 1.91
N GLU A 31 18.96 4.86 2.01
CA GLU A 31 18.30 5.51 0.89
C GLU A 31 19.27 5.80 -0.25
N VAL A 32 20.47 6.29 0.07
CA VAL A 32 21.47 6.66 -0.93
C VAL A 32 22.12 5.44 -1.56
N LYS A 33 22.47 4.44 -0.75
CA LYS A 33 23.21 3.26 -1.21
C LYS A 33 22.32 2.18 -1.79
N THR A 34 21.05 2.09 -1.40
CA THR A 34 20.17 0.98 -1.76
C THR A 34 18.92 1.44 -2.49
N ILE A 35 18.10 2.32 -1.88
CA ILE A 35 16.77 2.64 -2.43
C ILE A 35 16.89 3.48 -3.71
N ARG A 36 17.65 4.57 -3.70
CA ARG A 36 17.84 5.42 -4.89
C ARG A 36 18.44 4.66 -6.08
N PRO A 37 19.49 3.84 -5.92
CA PRO A 37 19.97 3.01 -7.03
C PRO A 37 18.95 2.00 -7.54
N ALA A 38 18.13 1.41 -6.67
CA ALA A 38 17.04 0.52 -7.08
C ALA A 38 16.00 1.26 -7.91
N LEU A 39 15.55 2.44 -7.47
CA LEU A 39 14.58 3.27 -8.20
C LEU A 39 15.09 3.69 -9.57
N ARG A 40 16.38 4.01 -9.73
CA ARG A 40 16.97 4.36 -11.03
C ARG A 40 16.93 3.21 -12.05
N ARG A 41 16.81 1.97 -11.62
CA ARG A 41 16.67 0.78 -12.48
C ARG A 41 15.24 0.54 -12.94
N ILE A 42 14.27 1.15 -12.28
CA ILE A 42 12.85 1.00 -12.61
C ILE A 42 12.52 1.97 -13.73
N ARG A 43 11.98 1.42 -14.84
CA ARG A 43 11.57 2.20 -16.01
C ARG A 43 10.10 2.66 -15.86
N LEU A 44 9.81 3.41 -14.79
CA LEU A 44 8.51 4.04 -14.56
C LEU A 44 8.70 5.55 -14.50
N ASN A 45 7.85 6.29 -15.22
CA ASN A 45 8.00 7.73 -15.36
C ASN A 45 7.37 8.52 -14.20
N ASN A 46 6.57 7.88 -13.34
CA ASN A 46 5.79 8.57 -12.30
C ASN A 46 6.01 7.88 -10.94
N ILE A 47 7.28 7.84 -10.52
CA ILE A 47 7.70 7.29 -9.24
C ILE A 47 8.59 8.29 -8.51
N ASP A 48 8.16 8.71 -7.35
CA ASP A 48 8.89 9.63 -6.47
C ASP A 48 9.50 8.89 -5.27
N GLY A 49 10.63 9.37 -4.78
CA GLY A 49 11.24 8.84 -3.57
C GLY A 49 12.75 8.60 -3.67
N PRO A 50 13.35 8.09 -2.59
CA PRO A 50 12.73 7.93 -1.27
C PRO A 50 12.45 9.29 -0.60
N VAL A 51 11.30 9.40 0.06
CA VAL A 51 10.90 10.59 0.83
C VAL A 51 10.58 10.20 2.27
N GLY A 52 10.65 11.15 3.20
CA GLY A 52 10.22 10.93 4.58
C GLY A 52 8.79 10.38 4.65
N ALA A 53 8.55 9.39 5.52
CA ALA A 53 7.28 8.68 5.56
C ALA A 53 6.09 9.61 5.87
N ASP A 54 6.25 10.56 6.77
CA ASP A 54 5.25 11.56 7.14
C ASP A 54 4.82 12.42 5.93
N ILE A 55 5.80 12.92 5.16
CA ILE A 55 5.55 13.73 3.97
C ILE A 55 4.90 12.90 2.86
N GLY A 56 5.45 11.72 2.58
CA GLY A 56 4.94 10.83 1.54
C GLY A 56 3.50 10.40 1.79
N LEU A 57 3.20 10.00 3.02
CA LEU A 57 1.85 9.61 3.45
C LEU A 57 0.87 10.78 3.44
N ALA A 58 1.27 11.96 3.93
CA ALA A 58 0.42 13.14 3.90
C ALA A 58 0.06 13.58 2.48
N ARG A 59 0.98 13.47 1.53
CA ARG A 59 0.70 13.74 0.11
C ARG A 59 -0.18 12.68 -0.51
N ALA A 60 0.06 11.39 -0.23
CA ALA A 60 -0.77 10.30 -0.73
C ALA A 60 -2.21 10.42 -0.23
N TYR A 61 -2.40 10.74 1.06
CA TYR A 61 -3.74 10.97 1.61
C TYR A 61 -4.49 12.13 0.94
N LYS A 62 -3.77 13.13 0.45
CA LYS A 62 -4.33 14.24 -0.34
C LYS A 62 -4.57 13.91 -1.82
N GLY A 63 -4.33 12.67 -2.24
CA GLY A 63 -4.56 12.22 -3.61
C GLY A 63 -3.44 12.55 -4.61
N HIS A 64 -2.24 12.92 -4.15
CA HIS A 64 -1.10 13.17 -5.06
C HIS A 64 -0.50 11.88 -5.63
N TYR A 65 -0.76 10.73 -4.99
CA TYR A 65 -0.27 9.43 -5.41
C TYR A 65 -1.36 8.38 -5.34
N ASP A 66 -1.32 7.44 -6.26
CA ASP A 66 -2.21 6.28 -6.30
C ASP A 66 -1.67 5.10 -5.47
N CYS A 67 -0.37 5.12 -5.16
CA CYS A 67 0.28 4.03 -4.44
C CYS A 67 1.41 4.54 -3.55
N VAL A 68 1.50 3.97 -2.36
CA VAL A 68 2.61 4.17 -1.43
C VAL A 68 3.37 2.85 -1.29
N ILE A 69 4.68 2.87 -1.51
CA ILE A 69 5.56 1.75 -1.18
C ILE A 69 6.20 2.05 0.17
N ALA A 70 5.74 1.35 1.18
CA ALA A 70 6.28 1.42 2.54
C ALA A 70 7.43 0.45 2.72
N MET A 71 8.43 0.82 3.52
CA MET A 71 9.61 0.00 3.75
C MET A 71 9.38 -1.06 4.83
N TYR A 72 8.44 -0.82 5.74
CA TYR A 72 8.09 -1.76 6.80
C TYR A 72 6.62 -1.61 7.20
N HIS A 73 6.12 -2.62 7.90
CA HIS A 73 4.72 -2.80 8.26
C HIS A 73 4.06 -1.54 8.86
N ASP A 74 4.68 -0.92 9.85
CA ASP A 74 4.05 0.15 10.61
C ASP A 74 3.89 1.44 9.80
N GLN A 75 4.79 1.70 8.85
CA GLN A 75 4.63 2.82 7.92
C GLN A 75 3.32 2.75 7.12
N ALA A 76 2.86 1.55 6.80
CA ALA A 76 1.62 1.35 6.05
C ALA A 76 0.41 1.20 6.96
N LEU A 77 0.51 0.39 8.01
CA LEU A 77 -0.66 -0.03 8.80
C LEU A 77 -1.10 0.99 9.82
N ILE A 78 -0.19 1.79 10.39
CA ILE A 78 -0.57 2.85 11.34
C ILE A 78 -1.46 3.89 10.65
N PRO A 79 -1.05 4.55 9.56
CA PRO A 79 -1.89 5.54 8.89
C PRO A 79 -3.21 4.94 8.37
N LEU A 80 -3.18 3.72 7.84
CA LEU A 80 -4.38 3.04 7.37
C LEU A 80 -5.41 2.84 8.50
N LYS A 81 -4.97 2.45 9.68
CA LYS A 81 -5.85 2.26 10.84
C LYS A 81 -6.33 3.58 11.45
N LEU A 82 -5.49 4.63 11.39
CA LEU A 82 -5.85 5.96 11.91
C LEU A 82 -6.88 6.69 11.04
N THR A 83 -6.97 6.38 9.76
CA THR A 83 -8.02 6.94 8.88
C THR A 83 -9.43 6.49 9.28
N GLY A 84 -9.55 5.51 10.17
CA GLY A 84 -10.85 5.00 10.65
C GLY A 84 -11.60 4.18 9.60
N ASP A 85 -11.03 3.97 8.42
CA ASP A 85 -11.64 3.16 7.38
C ASP A 85 -11.49 1.66 7.72
N GLN A 86 -12.57 1.08 8.19
CA GLN A 86 -12.67 -0.35 8.50
C GLN A 86 -12.80 -1.22 7.23
N THR A 87 -12.82 -0.61 6.05
CA THR A 87 -12.99 -1.30 4.77
C THR A 87 -11.66 -1.70 4.12
N GLY A 88 -10.55 -1.51 4.80
CA GLY A 88 -9.24 -1.92 4.32
C GLY A 88 -9.17 -3.39 3.91
N VAL A 89 -8.50 -3.67 2.80
CA VAL A 89 -8.38 -4.99 2.22
C VAL A 89 -6.90 -5.38 2.09
N ASN A 90 -6.57 -6.56 2.57
CA ASN A 90 -5.28 -7.17 2.29
C ASN A 90 -5.33 -7.89 0.93
N MET A 91 -4.41 -7.57 0.03
CA MET A 91 -4.30 -8.17 -1.29
C MET A 91 -2.90 -8.73 -1.52
N THR A 92 -2.81 -10.02 -1.86
CA THR A 92 -1.53 -10.63 -2.24
C THR A 92 -1.28 -10.43 -3.73
N LEU A 93 -0.16 -9.81 -4.07
CA LEU A 93 0.25 -9.57 -5.45
C LEU A 93 1.25 -10.64 -5.92
N GLY A 94 1.36 -10.85 -7.24
CA GLY A 94 2.31 -11.80 -7.83
C GLY A 94 1.81 -13.24 -7.91
N LEU A 95 0.55 -13.50 -7.55
CA LEU A 95 -0.10 -14.80 -7.75
C LEU A 95 -0.74 -14.86 -9.15
N GLY A 96 -0.91 -16.07 -9.69
CA GLY A 96 -1.67 -16.32 -10.93
C GLY A 96 -3.17 -16.11 -10.82
N PHE A 97 -3.66 -15.71 -9.67
CA PHE A 97 -5.06 -15.45 -9.35
C PHE A 97 -5.20 -14.29 -8.35
N VAL A 98 -6.39 -13.69 -8.28
CA VAL A 98 -6.70 -12.63 -7.32
C VAL A 98 -6.92 -13.25 -5.94
N ARG A 99 -6.18 -12.76 -4.93
CA ARG A 99 -6.35 -13.14 -3.53
C ARG A 99 -6.50 -11.89 -2.67
N THR A 100 -7.65 -11.76 -2.03
CA THR A 100 -7.95 -10.71 -1.06
C THR A 100 -8.36 -11.30 0.28
N SER A 101 -8.18 -10.55 1.35
CA SER A 101 -8.68 -10.91 2.67
C SER A 101 -8.97 -9.68 3.51
N PRO A 102 -9.81 -9.77 4.56
CA PRO A 102 -9.97 -8.72 5.54
C PRO A 102 -8.65 -8.36 6.22
N LEU A 103 -8.56 -7.14 6.75
CA LEU A 103 -7.39 -6.66 7.50
C LEU A 103 -7.42 -7.03 8.99
N HIS A 104 -8.56 -7.47 9.51
CA HIS A 104 -8.66 -7.85 10.91
C HIS A 104 -8.04 -9.22 11.18
N GLY A 105 -7.61 -9.44 12.43
CA GLY A 105 -7.11 -10.72 12.91
C GLY A 105 -8.24 -11.74 13.18
N THR A 106 -7.88 -12.84 13.83
CA THR A 106 -8.79 -13.97 14.11
C THR A 106 -9.92 -13.65 15.09
N ALA A 107 -9.78 -12.62 15.92
CA ALA A 107 -10.81 -12.12 16.85
C ALA A 107 -11.48 -13.24 17.69
N PHE A 108 -10.68 -14.11 18.29
CA PHE A 108 -11.15 -15.23 19.10
C PHE A 108 -12.07 -14.84 20.25
N ASP A 109 -11.88 -13.62 20.78
CA ASP A 109 -12.66 -13.05 21.87
C ASP A 109 -14.14 -12.86 21.51
N ILE A 110 -14.48 -12.70 20.23
CA ILE A 110 -15.86 -12.55 19.74
C ILE A 110 -16.36 -13.76 18.94
N ALA A 111 -15.55 -14.80 18.81
CA ALA A 111 -15.93 -16.01 18.06
C ALA A 111 -17.21 -16.64 18.65
N GLY A 112 -18.17 -17.01 17.79
CA GLY A 112 -19.45 -17.60 18.19
C GLY A 112 -20.45 -16.63 18.86
N LYS A 113 -20.10 -15.34 19.03
CA LYS A 113 -20.96 -14.34 19.73
C LYS A 113 -21.81 -13.50 18.77
N ASN A 114 -21.73 -13.73 17.47
CA ASN A 114 -22.45 -12.97 16.44
C ASN A 114 -22.23 -11.43 16.54
N LYS A 115 -20.97 -11.03 16.85
CA LYS A 115 -20.57 -9.63 17.05
C LYS A 115 -19.56 -9.12 16.00
N ALA A 116 -19.14 -10.00 15.08
CA ALA A 116 -18.16 -9.62 14.07
C ALA A 116 -18.74 -8.60 13.09
N ASP A 117 -17.97 -7.55 12.78
CA ASP A 117 -18.31 -6.60 11.73
C ASP A 117 -17.92 -7.21 10.37
N PRO A 118 -18.87 -7.42 9.42
CA PRO A 118 -18.58 -7.99 8.13
C PRO A 118 -18.00 -6.99 7.11
N ALA A 119 -17.89 -5.71 7.41
CA ALA A 119 -17.57 -4.64 6.46
C ALA A 119 -16.25 -4.91 5.70
N SER A 120 -15.18 -5.28 6.41
CA SER A 120 -13.89 -5.59 5.80
C SER A 120 -13.95 -6.83 4.88
N LEU A 121 -14.73 -7.86 5.23
CA LEU A 121 -14.92 -9.04 4.37
C LEU A 121 -15.71 -8.70 3.11
N ILE A 122 -16.78 -7.91 3.24
CA ILE A 122 -17.57 -7.43 2.09
C ILE A 122 -16.66 -6.62 1.15
N SER A 123 -15.83 -5.76 1.69
CA SER A 123 -14.87 -4.96 0.91
C SER A 123 -13.85 -5.85 0.20
N ALA A 124 -13.34 -6.90 0.88
CA ALA A 124 -12.41 -7.85 0.26
C ALA A 124 -13.05 -8.59 -0.92
N VAL A 125 -14.29 -9.05 -0.79
CA VAL A 125 -15.03 -9.71 -1.89
C VAL A 125 -15.26 -8.73 -3.05
N ASN A 126 -15.72 -7.52 -2.78
CA ASN A 126 -15.94 -6.50 -3.81
C ASN A 126 -14.64 -6.13 -4.52
N GLN A 127 -13.54 -6.01 -3.80
CA GLN A 127 -12.23 -5.72 -4.39
C GLN A 127 -11.74 -6.87 -5.28
N ALA A 128 -11.90 -8.11 -4.86
CA ALA A 128 -11.59 -9.28 -5.69
C ALA A 128 -12.38 -9.26 -7.00
N PHE A 129 -13.67 -9.01 -6.93
CA PHE A 129 -14.54 -8.94 -8.10
C PHE A 129 -14.09 -7.85 -9.09
N ARG A 130 -13.82 -6.63 -8.60
CA ARG A 130 -13.31 -5.52 -9.42
C ARG A 130 -11.97 -5.87 -10.09
N CYS A 131 -11.05 -6.47 -9.36
CA CYS A 131 -9.76 -6.88 -9.90
C CYS A 131 -9.91 -7.92 -11.02
N CYS A 132 -10.77 -8.91 -10.84
CA CYS A 132 -11.06 -9.92 -11.87
C CYS A 132 -11.71 -9.29 -13.13
N GLN A 133 -12.58 -8.30 -12.96
CA GLN A 133 -13.16 -7.58 -14.10
C GLN A 133 -12.11 -6.76 -14.87
N ASN A 134 -11.19 -6.10 -14.17
CA ASN A 134 -10.13 -5.30 -14.81
C ASN A 134 -9.13 -6.18 -15.56
N GLN A 135 -8.78 -7.36 -15.02
CA GLN A 135 -7.90 -8.30 -15.70
C GLN A 135 -8.46 -8.80 -17.05
N LYS A 136 -9.79 -8.93 -17.17
CA LYS A 136 -10.43 -9.32 -18.43
C LYS A 136 -10.41 -8.23 -19.50
N LYS A 137 -10.13 -6.98 -19.11
CA LYS A 137 -10.10 -5.80 -19.99
C LYS A 137 -8.67 -5.38 -20.38
N ALA A 138 -7.65 -5.91 -19.69
CA ALA A 138 -6.25 -5.62 -19.90
C ALA A 138 -5.61 -6.59 -20.89
#